data_480754e05f03f07e84079624f1aaa663
#
_entry.id   480754e05f03f07e84079624f1aaa663
#
_cell.length_a   1.000
_cell.length_b   1.000
_cell.length_c   1.000
_cell.angle_alpha   90.00
_cell.angle_beta   90.00
_cell.angle_gamma   90.00
#
_symmetry.space_group_name_H-M   'P 1'
#
loop_
_entity.id
_entity.type
_entity.pdbx_description
1 polymer ?
#
loop_
_entity_poly.entity_id
_entity_poly.type
_entity_poly.pdbx_seq_one_letter_code
_entity_poly.pdbx_strand_id
1 'polypeptide(L)'
;MNIISGSTNNIFYTKGYNFDDRVSIDPETGYANLMVNGDAEFGSTYNISAAGVSRTGSYDGSYCFYDIGSRGYLGTTYIPVNTGDTYLLSSYQKSVGSVLSRTYSGFACFDEDLNFIDLRNCGGNGNTTLAAAVNNGDTTITLTDASGWQATGATYYYKNVLFYPATDPKYYTPWGYTRFGFGNPTVYFGTRSGNTLYLSTDGVNNNLTWSYGTLPAGTPVSNGLAGGTYNYAMTGNTEIPNVWTKYYTTVTGESVSSGNVFRYGTKYITWMILANYGQSSTSIVYYDNIVFANMTNRSQTYAYTKHMSRAKLGTTFAQNFNELGIS
;
A
#
# COMPACT_ATOMS: atom_id res chain seq x y z
N MET A 1 14.41 -30.97 -0.74
CA MET A 1 14.11 -30.13 0.44
C MET A 1 14.80 -30.76 1.67
N ASN A 2 15.83 -30.14 2.18
CA ASN A 2 16.44 -30.59 3.43
C ASN A 2 15.89 -29.73 4.57
N ILE A 3 15.08 -30.31 5.43
CA ILE A 3 14.59 -29.68 6.64
C ILE A 3 15.63 -29.94 7.74
N ILE A 4 16.27 -28.90 8.21
CA ILE A 4 17.13 -28.98 9.40
C ILE A 4 16.26 -28.56 10.58
N SER A 5 15.78 -29.54 11.35
CA SER A 5 15.05 -29.29 12.57
C SER A 5 16.02 -29.10 13.71
N GLY A 6 16.28 -27.88 14.06
CA GLY A 6 16.88 -27.53 15.36
C GLY A 6 15.80 -26.92 16.24
N SER A 7 15.88 -27.16 17.51
CA SER A 7 14.82 -26.97 18.52
C SER A 7 14.38 -25.54 18.76
N THR A 8 14.14 -24.70 17.82
CA THR A 8 13.38 -23.42 17.92
C THR A 8 13.49 -22.56 16.68
N ASN A 9 14.44 -22.79 15.79
CA ASN A 9 14.61 -21.98 14.59
C ASN A 9 14.55 -22.90 13.36
N ASN A 10 13.38 -23.02 12.75
CA ASN A 10 13.25 -23.72 11.49
C ASN A 10 13.75 -22.83 10.35
N ILE A 11 14.99 -23.03 9.93
CA ILE A 11 15.54 -22.41 8.73
C ILE A 11 15.30 -23.36 7.58
N PHE A 12 14.56 -22.92 6.56
CA PHE A 12 14.32 -23.71 5.36
C PHE A 12 15.30 -23.29 4.27
N TYR A 13 16.12 -24.23 3.84
CA TYR A 13 16.95 -24.07 2.66
C TYR A 13 16.43 -24.97 1.55
N THR A 14 16.11 -24.45 0.41
CA THR A 14 15.91 -25.22 -0.81
C THR A 14 17.24 -25.33 -1.54
N LYS A 15 17.79 -26.53 -1.60
CA LYS A 15 19.05 -26.79 -2.28
C LYS A 15 18.86 -26.62 -3.78
N GLY A 16 19.49 -25.59 -4.37
CA GLY A 16 19.45 -25.36 -5.83
C GLY A 16 18.66 -24.14 -6.31
N TYR A 17 18.07 -23.37 -5.39
CA TYR A 17 17.41 -22.11 -5.74
C TYR A 17 18.28 -20.91 -5.36
N ASN A 18 18.12 -19.81 -6.12
CA ASN A 18 18.76 -18.54 -5.87
C ASN A 18 18.45 -18.06 -4.44
N PHE A 19 19.27 -17.20 -3.90
CA PHE A 19 19.11 -16.54 -2.60
C PHE A 19 17.72 -15.93 -2.36
N ASP A 20 16.93 -15.84 -3.40
CA ASP A 20 15.58 -15.26 -3.42
C ASP A 20 14.53 -16.04 -2.61
N ASP A 21 14.80 -17.28 -2.22
CA ASP A 21 13.87 -18.17 -1.50
C ASP A 21 14.16 -18.25 0.00
N ARG A 22 14.99 -17.35 0.51
CA ARG A 22 15.38 -17.33 1.90
C ARG A 22 14.29 -16.75 2.78
N VAL A 23 13.69 -17.56 3.62
CA VAL A 23 12.83 -17.11 4.72
C VAL A 23 13.71 -16.92 5.95
N SER A 24 13.83 -15.70 6.42
CA SER A 24 14.44 -15.43 7.72
C SER A 24 13.40 -15.59 8.83
N ILE A 25 13.88 -15.99 10.01
CA ILE A 25 13.07 -15.96 11.22
C ILE A 25 13.43 -14.70 11.97
N ASP A 26 12.43 -13.90 12.30
CA ASP A 26 12.65 -12.76 13.19
C ASP A 26 13.16 -13.26 14.55
N PRO A 27 14.40 -12.94 14.94
CA PRO A 27 15.01 -13.49 16.14
C PRO A 27 14.32 -13.06 17.43
N GLU A 28 13.61 -11.94 17.40
CA GLU A 28 12.93 -11.42 18.59
C GLU A 28 11.57 -12.09 18.83
N THR A 29 10.86 -12.41 17.77
CA THR A 29 9.49 -12.96 17.87
C THR A 29 9.39 -14.44 17.55
N GLY A 30 10.39 -14.99 16.86
CA GLY A 30 10.38 -16.36 16.35
C GLY A 30 9.37 -16.62 15.23
N TYR A 31 8.82 -15.56 14.62
CA TYR A 31 7.95 -15.67 13.46
C TYR A 31 8.75 -15.64 12.16
N ALA A 32 8.26 -16.33 11.14
CA ALA A 32 8.85 -16.24 9.81
C ALA A 32 8.63 -14.85 9.22
N ASN A 33 9.72 -14.22 8.78
CA ASN A 33 9.67 -12.94 8.10
C ASN A 33 9.24 -13.15 6.64
N LEU A 34 8.12 -12.59 6.26
CA LEU A 34 7.62 -12.60 4.89
C LEU A 34 8.35 -11.59 3.98
N MET A 35 9.15 -10.71 4.58
CA MET A 35 9.95 -9.72 3.87
C MET A 35 11.29 -10.34 3.49
N VAL A 36 11.51 -10.64 2.22
CA VAL A 36 12.80 -11.12 1.74
C VAL A 36 13.83 -10.00 1.76
N ASN A 37 15.05 -10.34 2.18
CA ASN A 37 16.14 -9.37 2.30
C ASN A 37 15.80 -8.18 3.21
N GLY A 38 14.88 -8.37 4.17
CA GLY A 38 14.55 -7.32 5.13
C GLY A 38 15.72 -6.95 6.05
N ASP A 39 16.69 -7.84 6.17
CA ASP A 39 17.93 -7.72 6.92
C ASP A 39 19.11 -7.18 6.10
N ALA A 40 18.89 -6.80 4.84
CA ALA A 40 19.90 -6.31 3.89
C ALA A 40 21.04 -7.29 3.58
N GLU A 41 21.06 -8.51 4.12
CA GLU A 41 22.21 -9.45 4.05
C GLU A 41 22.47 -10.02 2.65
N PHE A 42 21.63 -9.71 1.66
CA PHE A 42 21.98 -9.95 0.25
C PHE A 42 23.02 -8.96 -0.28
N GLY A 43 23.39 -7.94 0.49
CA GLY A 43 24.32 -6.91 0.08
C GLY A 43 23.83 -6.08 -1.11
N SER A 44 22.52 -6.03 -1.32
CA SER A 44 21.86 -5.32 -2.41
C SER A 44 20.49 -4.79 -1.97
N THR A 45 19.90 -3.89 -2.75
CA THR A 45 18.54 -3.37 -2.53
C THR A 45 17.43 -4.30 -3.05
N TYR A 46 17.75 -5.55 -3.29
CA TYR A 46 16.79 -6.53 -3.80
C TYR A 46 15.55 -6.62 -2.88
N ASN A 47 14.38 -6.58 -3.48
CA ASN A 47 13.05 -6.53 -2.84
C ASN A 47 12.74 -5.29 -1.98
N ILE A 48 13.74 -4.62 -1.46
CA ILE A 48 13.60 -3.38 -0.70
C ILE A 48 14.15 -2.26 -1.56
N SER A 49 13.30 -1.39 -2.02
CA SER A 49 13.76 -0.20 -2.72
C SER A 49 14.43 0.75 -1.73
N ALA A 50 15.69 1.07 -1.99
CA ALA A 50 16.53 1.97 -1.21
C ALA A 50 17.53 2.68 -2.12
N ALA A 51 18.22 3.72 -1.65
CA ALA A 51 19.32 4.33 -2.40
C ALA A 51 20.50 3.36 -2.52
N GLY A 52 20.72 2.53 -1.50
CA GLY A 52 21.76 1.52 -1.49
C GLY A 52 21.81 0.71 -0.21
N VAL A 53 22.86 -0.07 -0.09
CA VAL A 53 23.22 -0.80 1.14
C VAL A 53 24.56 -0.32 1.67
N SER A 54 24.71 -0.31 2.98
CA SER A 54 25.93 0.09 3.68
C SER A 54 26.48 -1.08 4.47
N ARG A 55 27.80 -1.25 4.45
CA ARG A 55 28.52 -2.21 5.31
C ARG A 55 28.89 -1.64 6.68
N THR A 56 28.71 -0.34 6.85
CA THR A 56 29.09 0.31 8.10
C THR A 56 27.85 0.70 8.88
N GLY A 57 27.81 0.25 10.14
CA GLY A 57 26.78 0.69 11.08
C GLY A 57 25.45 -0.01 10.95
N SER A 58 25.39 -1.26 10.41
CA SER A 58 24.21 -2.12 10.47
C SER A 58 23.72 -2.29 11.91
N TYR A 59 22.43 -2.56 12.06
CA TYR A 59 21.84 -2.94 13.35
C TYR A 59 22.24 -4.37 13.70
N ASP A 60 22.06 -5.28 12.76
CA ASP A 60 22.42 -6.67 12.85
C ASP A 60 23.13 -7.09 11.55
N GLY A 61 23.92 -8.17 11.61
CA GLY A 61 24.64 -8.67 10.44
C GLY A 61 25.69 -7.72 9.88
N SER A 62 25.84 -7.75 8.55
CA SER A 62 26.92 -7.07 7.82
C SER A 62 26.45 -5.85 7.06
N TYR A 63 25.16 -5.71 6.78
CA TYR A 63 24.60 -4.69 5.91
C TYR A 63 23.36 -4.03 6.51
N CYS A 64 23.11 -2.82 6.09
CA CYS A 64 21.83 -2.14 6.29
C CYS A 64 21.46 -1.34 5.04
N PHE A 65 20.19 -1.04 4.85
CA PHE A 65 19.76 -0.12 3.81
C PHE A 65 20.00 1.33 4.20
N TYR A 66 20.14 2.20 3.20
CA TYR A 66 20.20 3.63 3.45
C TYR A 66 19.53 4.46 2.35
N ASP A 67 19.09 5.64 2.75
CA ASP A 67 18.64 6.70 1.85
C ASP A 67 19.28 8.04 2.19
N ILE A 68 19.51 8.83 1.13
CA ILE A 68 20.06 10.18 1.21
C ILE A 68 19.08 11.15 0.55
N GLY A 69 18.75 12.20 1.26
CA GLY A 69 17.77 13.20 0.81
C GLY A 69 16.36 12.65 0.74
N SER A 70 15.44 13.47 0.23
CA SER A 70 14.02 13.10 0.12
C SER A 70 13.81 12.02 -0.93
N ARG A 71 13.38 10.86 -0.51
CA ARG A 71 13.11 9.70 -1.36
C ARG A 71 11.82 9.01 -0.93
N GLY A 72 11.11 8.45 -1.91
CA GLY A 72 9.93 7.63 -1.68
C GLY A 72 10.07 6.32 -2.44
N TYR A 73 9.93 5.21 -1.73
CA TYR A 73 10.08 3.88 -2.30
C TYR A 73 8.95 2.95 -1.92
N LEU A 74 8.54 2.14 -2.89
CA LEU A 74 7.76 0.93 -2.66
C LEU A 74 8.67 -0.27 -2.86
N GLY A 75 8.50 -1.27 -2.01
CA GLY A 75 9.10 -2.58 -2.21
C GLY A 75 8.69 -3.17 -3.55
N THR A 76 9.53 -3.99 -4.12
CA THR A 76 9.27 -4.66 -5.41
C THR A 76 8.56 -6.00 -5.25
N THR A 77 8.42 -6.48 -4.01
CA THR A 77 7.78 -7.76 -3.68
C THR A 77 6.36 -7.53 -3.22
N TYR A 78 5.44 -8.31 -3.77
CA TYR A 78 4.05 -8.38 -3.32
C TYR A 78 3.92 -9.55 -2.33
N ILE A 79 3.56 -9.23 -1.10
CA ILE A 79 3.36 -10.20 -0.02
C ILE A 79 1.86 -10.47 0.08
N PRO A 80 1.40 -11.71 -0.14
CA PRO A 80 -0.01 -12.04 0.02
C PRO A 80 -0.41 -11.94 1.50
N VAL A 81 -1.60 -11.40 1.73
CA VAL A 81 -2.14 -11.24 3.08
C VAL A 81 -3.58 -11.74 3.15
N ASN A 82 -3.94 -12.29 4.32
CA ASN A 82 -5.32 -12.47 4.73
C ASN A 82 -5.65 -11.36 5.73
N THR A 83 -6.54 -10.47 5.37
CA THR A 83 -6.86 -9.29 6.18
C THR A 83 -7.53 -9.62 7.52
N GLY A 84 -8.04 -10.84 7.68
CA GLY A 84 -8.52 -11.37 8.96
C GLY A 84 -7.43 -11.78 9.94
N ASP A 85 -6.19 -11.95 9.46
CA ASP A 85 -5.06 -12.30 10.32
C ASP A 85 -4.41 -11.05 10.92
N THR A 86 -3.64 -11.25 11.98
CA THR A 86 -2.82 -10.19 12.58
C THR A 86 -1.38 -10.33 12.14
N TYR A 87 -0.80 -9.23 11.67
CA TYR A 87 0.59 -9.17 11.23
C TYR A 87 1.40 -8.21 12.10
N LEU A 88 2.65 -8.57 12.37
CA LEU A 88 3.66 -7.67 12.89
C LEU A 88 4.36 -7.00 11.71
N LEU A 89 4.48 -5.69 11.77
CA LEU A 89 5.35 -4.90 10.90
C LEU A 89 6.37 -4.18 11.78
N SER A 90 7.66 -4.35 11.51
CA SER A 90 8.71 -3.65 12.26
C SER A 90 9.94 -3.35 11.40
N SER A 91 10.73 -2.38 11.84
CA SER A 91 12.07 -2.10 11.34
C SER A 91 12.89 -1.36 12.38
N TYR A 92 14.21 -1.46 12.30
CA TYR A 92 15.12 -0.57 12.99
C TYR A 92 15.48 0.59 12.08
N GLN A 93 15.50 1.81 12.62
CA GLN A 93 15.86 3.01 11.87
C GLN A 93 16.81 3.87 12.67
N LYS A 94 17.73 4.59 11.99
CA LYS A 94 18.74 5.43 12.58
C LYS A 94 19.10 6.58 11.65
N SER A 95 19.09 7.80 12.14
CA SER A 95 19.68 8.95 11.45
C SER A 95 21.20 8.91 11.48
N VAL A 96 21.81 9.47 10.44
CA VAL A 96 23.27 9.59 10.33
C VAL A 96 23.62 11.05 10.02
N GLY A 97 24.55 11.59 10.81
CA GLY A 97 24.97 12.99 10.68
C GLY A 97 24.30 13.93 11.66
N SER A 98 24.46 15.22 11.44
CA SER A 98 23.99 16.28 12.35
C SER A 98 22.52 16.68 12.10
N VAL A 99 21.98 16.37 10.94
CA VAL A 99 20.59 16.64 10.58
C VAL A 99 19.80 15.37 10.73
N LEU A 100 18.85 15.35 11.66
CA LEU A 100 18.00 14.19 11.89
C LEU A 100 17.07 13.97 10.69
N SER A 101 16.95 12.73 10.31
CA SER A 101 16.03 12.28 9.26
C SER A 101 14.61 12.22 9.78
N ARG A 102 13.65 12.33 8.87
CA ARG A 102 12.24 12.02 9.15
C ARG A 102 11.75 10.97 8.19
N THR A 103 10.94 10.04 8.68
CA THR A 103 10.39 8.98 7.85
C THR A 103 8.88 8.86 7.98
N TYR A 104 8.27 8.44 6.88
CA TYR A 104 6.98 7.78 6.86
C TYR A 104 7.24 6.35 6.43
N SER A 105 6.86 5.37 7.21
CA SER A 105 7.05 3.98 6.85
C SER A 105 5.86 3.11 7.22
N GLY A 106 5.65 2.07 6.41
CA GLY A 106 4.53 1.18 6.54
C GLY A 106 4.39 0.30 5.31
N PHE A 107 3.22 0.30 4.70
CA PHE A 107 2.95 -0.54 3.54
C PHE A 107 1.98 0.11 2.55
N ALA A 108 1.98 -0.41 1.33
CA ALA A 108 1.00 -0.12 0.30
C ALA A 108 0.11 -1.34 0.08
N CYS A 109 -1.18 -1.12 -0.12
CA CYS A 109 -2.18 -2.16 -0.34
C CYS A 109 -2.47 -2.36 -1.83
N PHE A 110 -2.68 -3.61 -2.23
CA PHE A 110 -3.03 -3.99 -3.60
C PHE A 110 -4.15 -5.03 -3.60
N ASP A 111 -5.00 -4.99 -4.63
CA ASP A 111 -6.06 -5.96 -4.85
C ASP A 111 -5.55 -7.27 -5.49
N GLU A 112 -6.46 -8.15 -5.90
CA GLU A 112 -6.12 -9.44 -6.51
C GLU A 112 -5.46 -9.30 -7.89
N ASP A 113 -5.73 -8.22 -8.61
CA ASP A 113 -5.14 -7.88 -9.90
C ASP A 113 -3.86 -7.03 -9.77
N LEU A 114 -3.38 -6.83 -8.53
CA LEU A 114 -2.23 -6.00 -8.18
C LEU A 114 -2.43 -4.52 -8.51
N ASN A 115 -3.66 -4.05 -8.59
CA ASN A 115 -3.93 -2.63 -8.64
C ASN A 115 -3.73 -2.02 -7.26
N PHE A 116 -3.07 -0.88 -7.24
CA PHE A 116 -2.83 -0.14 -6.01
C PHE A 116 -4.15 0.42 -5.44
N ILE A 117 -4.45 0.08 -4.18
CA ILE A 117 -5.63 0.58 -3.47
C ILE A 117 -5.27 1.92 -2.80
N ASP A 118 -5.61 3.03 -3.45
CA ASP A 118 -5.39 4.38 -2.93
C ASP A 118 -6.60 4.84 -2.12
N LEU A 119 -6.37 5.43 -0.94
CA LEU A 119 -7.45 6.01 -0.12
C LEU A 119 -8.25 7.09 -0.87
N ARG A 120 -7.63 7.78 -1.80
CA ARG A 120 -8.31 8.76 -2.65
C ARG A 120 -9.41 8.14 -3.51
N ASN A 121 -9.32 6.83 -3.72
CA ASN A 121 -10.28 6.04 -4.49
C ASN A 121 -11.15 5.14 -3.58
N CYS A 122 -10.97 5.22 -2.27
CA CYS A 122 -11.83 4.54 -1.32
C CYS A 122 -12.92 5.50 -0.86
N GLY A 123 -14.17 5.09 -1.00
CA GLY A 123 -15.29 5.86 -0.51
C GLY A 123 -15.27 5.99 1.00
N GLY A 124 -15.63 7.15 1.48
CA GLY A 124 -15.66 7.38 2.91
C GLY A 124 -16.34 8.68 3.31
N ASN A 125 -16.24 9.69 2.47
CA ASN A 125 -16.93 10.96 2.69
C ASN A 125 -18.12 11.08 1.74
N GLY A 126 -19.25 11.55 2.25
CA GLY A 126 -20.42 11.85 1.42
C GLY A 126 -20.96 10.64 0.65
N ASN A 127 -20.89 9.42 1.23
CA ASN A 127 -21.47 8.23 0.63
C ASN A 127 -22.97 8.45 0.42
N THR A 128 -23.41 8.33 -0.84
CA THR A 128 -24.78 8.59 -1.26
C THR A 128 -25.08 7.82 -2.55
N THR A 129 -26.16 8.14 -3.23
CA THR A 129 -26.53 7.55 -4.51
C THR A 129 -26.87 8.64 -5.54
N LEU A 130 -26.85 8.28 -6.81
CA LEU A 130 -27.44 9.11 -7.87
C LEU A 130 -28.95 9.22 -7.65
N ALA A 131 -29.48 10.45 -7.61
CA ALA A 131 -30.92 10.71 -7.56
C ALA A 131 -31.60 10.49 -8.91
N ALA A 132 -30.87 10.64 -10.00
CA ALA A 132 -31.31 10.42 -11.38
C ALA A 132 -30.23 9.67 -12.17
N ALA A 133 -30.61 9.03 -13.27
CA ALA A 133 -29.66 8.42 -14.19
C ALA A 133 -28.73 9.49 -14.80
N VAL A 134 -27.49 9.10 -15.03
CA VAL A 134 -26.51 9.89 -15.79
C VAL A 134 -26.33 9.25 -17.15
N ASN A 135 -26.44 10.04 -18.20
CA ASN A 135 -26.35 9.59 -19.59
C ASN A 135 -25.23 10.31 -20.34
N ASN A 136 -24.80 9.73 -21.46
CA ASN A 136 -23.86 10.42 -22.34
C ASN A 136 -24.42 11.80 -22.75
N GLY A 137 -23.59 12.81 -22.66
CA GLY A 137 -23.95 14.20 -22.91
C GLY A 137 -24.25 15.03 -21.66
N ASP A 138 -24.47 14.39 -20.50
CA ASP A 138 -24.71 15.12 -19.26
C ASP A 138 -23.44 15.85 -18.80
N THR A 139 -23.61 17.06 -18.30
CA THR A 139 -22.54 17.89 -17.72
C THR A 139 -22.69 18.00 -16.18
N THR A 140 -23.75 17.43 -15.66
CA THR A 140 -24.05 17.43 -14.22
C THR A 140 -24.54 16.07 -13.76
N ILE A 141 -24.40 15.82 -12.47
CA ILE A 141 -25.04 14.71 -11.79
C ILE A 141 -25.81 15.23 -10.59
N THR A 142 -26.92 14.57 -10.28
CA THR A 142 -27.73 14.90 -9.10
C THR A 142 -27.62 13.76 -8.10
N LEU A 143 -27.23 14.10 -6.87
CA LEU A 143 -27.10 13.17 -5.76
C LEU A 143 -28.39 13.15 -4.92
N THR A 144 -28.65 12.03 -4.27
CA THR A 144 -29.76 11.93 -3.30
C THR A 144 -29.50 12.83 -2.09
N ASP A 145 -28.23 12.88 -1.64
CA ASP A 145 -27.77 13.77 -0.59
C ASP A 145 -26.33 14.20 -0.88
N ALA A 146 -26.09 15.49 -1.05
CA ALA A 146 -24.77 16.07 -1.23
C ALA A 146 -24.28 16.84 0.00
N SER A 147 -24.90 16.71 1.16
CA SER A 147 -24.54 17.48 2.37
C SER A 147 -23.10 17.22 2.83
N GLY A 148 -22.61 15.99 2.67
CA GLY A 148 -21.22 15.59 2.96
C GLY A 148 -20.19 16.02 1.91
N TRP A 149 -20.63 16.66 0.80
CA TRP A 149 -19.75 17.05 -0.30
C TRP A 149 -19.37 18.54 -0.19
N GLN A 150 -18.09 18.86 -0.15
CA GLN A 150 -17.65 20.24 -0.02
C GLN A 150 -17.94 21.04 -1.30
N ALA A 151 -18.56 22.20 -1.16
CA ALA A 151 -18.97 23.03 -2.29
C ALA A 151 -17.81 23.87 -2.89
N THR A 152 -16.89 24.35 -2.05
CA THR A 152 -15.80 25.27 -2.46
C THR A 152 -14.58 25.04 -1.58
N GLY A 153 -13.40 25.41 -2.08
CA GLY A 153 -12.16 25.39 -1.30
C GLY A 153 -11.61 23.99 -0.96
N ALA A 154 -12.26 22.94 -1.48
CA ALA A 154 -11.80 21.59 -1.26
C ALA A 154 -10.47 21.34 -1.96
N THR A 155 -9.58 20.63 -1.29
CA THR A 155 -8.42 20.07 -1.94
C THR A 155 -8.86 19.06 -3.00
N TYR A 156 -8.04 18.87 -3.99
CA TYR A 156 -8.23 17.96 -5.12
C TYR A 156 -8.92 16.62 -4.77
N TYR A 157 -8.58 16.00 -3.64
CA TYR A 157 -9.13 14.69 -3.25
C TYR A 157 -10.62 14.71 -2.93
N TYR A 158 -11.12 15.77 -2.32
CA TYR A 158 -12.54 15.90 -1.97
C TYR A 158 -13.44 16.22 -3.17
N LYS A 159 -12.85 16.39 -4.34
CA LYS A 159 -13.57 16.67 -5.58
C LYS A 159 -13.68 15.48 -6.51
N ASN A 160 -13.08 14.35 -6.16
CA ASN A 160 -13.25 13.12 -6.91
C ASN A 160 -14.70 12.65 -6.82
N VAL A 161 -15.23 12.20 -7.95
CA VAL A 161 -16.53 11.54 -8.01
C VAL A 161 -16.29 10.07 -8.31
N LEU A 162 -16.54 9.23 -7.33
CA LEU A 162 -16.31 7.79 -7.38
C LEU A 162 -17.65 7.07 -7.49
N PHE A 163 -17.80 6.25 -8.52
CA PHE A 163 -18.99 5.43 -8.73
C PHE A 163 -18.68 3.98 -8.40
N TYR A 164 -19.61 3.30 -7.77
CA TYR A 164 -19.46 1.93 -7.31
C TYR A 164 -20.51 1.02 -7.91
N PRO A 165 -20.23 -0.27 -8.10
CA PRO A 165 -21.25 -1.26 -8.37
C PRO A 165 -22.31 -1.25 -7.28
N ALA A 166 -23.58 -1.40 -7.65
CA ALA A 166 -24.70 -1.43 -6.67
C ALA A 166 -24.55 -2.56 -5.62
N THR A 167 -23.73 -3.56 -5.93
CA THR A 167 -23.43 -4.70 -5.06
C THR A 167 -22.23 -4.48 -4.14
N ASP A 168 -21.53 -3.34 -4.25
CA ASP A 168 -20.40 -3.02 -3.36
C ASP A 168 -20.88 -2.27 -2.11
N PRO A 169 -21.13 -2.97 -0.99
CA PRO A 169 -21.65 -2.35 0.22
C PRO A 169 -20.62 -1.51 0.96
N LYS A 170 -19.33 -1.62 0.60
CA LYS A 170 -18.22 -1.01 1.34
C LYS A 170 -17.57 0.16 0.62
N TYR A 171 -17.97 0.45 -0.59
CA TYR A 171 -17.42 1.54 -1.41
C TYR A 171 -15.89 1.48 -1.54
N TYR A 172 -15.32 0.27 -1.73
CA TYR A 172 -13.88 0.11 -1.85
C TYR A 172 -13.39 -0.22 -3.26
N THR A 173 -14.30 -0.64 -4.15
CA THR A 173 -13.99 -0.99 -5.53
C THR A 173 -14.75 -0.08 -6.50
N PRO A 174 -14.29 1.17 -6.72
CA PRO A 174 -14.98 2.07 -7.62
C PRO A 174 -14.89 1.61 -9.07
N TRP A 175 -15.93 1.84 -9.85
CA TRP A 175 -15.95 1.52 -11.28
C TRP A 175 -14.83 2.21 -12.07
N GLY A 176 -14.29 3.32 -11.58
CA GLY A 176 -13.16 3.99 -12.19
C GLY A 176 -11.92 3.11 -12.34
N TYR A 177 -11.71 2.14 -11.45
CA TYR A 177 -10.61 1.20 -11.56
C TYR A 177 -10.80 0.18 -12.70
N THR A 178 -12.01 -0.31 -12.86
CA THR A 178 -12.29 -1.40 -13.81
C THR A 178 -12.90 -0.91 -15.11
N ARG A 179 -13.71 0.14 -15.06
CA ARG A 179 -14.51 0.58 -16.20
C ARG A 179 -13.88 1.73 -16.98
N PHE A 180 -13.13 2.60 -16.33
CA PHE A 180 -12.53 3.78 -16.94
C PHE A 180 -11.01 3.63 -17.16
N GLY A 181 -10.44 2.50 -16.80
CA GLY A 181 -9.10 2.09 -17.21
C GLY A 181 -7.94 2.84 -16.57
N PHE A 182 -8.14 3.52 -15.42
CA PHE A 182 -7.09 4.32 -14.82
C PHE A 182 -7.08 4.23 -13.30
N GLY A 183 -5.91 4.08 -12.74
CA GLY A 183 -5.66 4.13 -11.30
C GLY A 183 -5.85 5.51 -10.65
N ASN A 184 -6.44 6.47 -11.38
CA ASN A 184 -6.91 7.75 -10.85
C ASN A 184 -8.32 8.01 -11.36
N PRO A 185 -9.23 8.49 -10.51
CA PRO A 185 -10.53 8.93 -10.97
C PRO A 185 -10.34 10.05 -12.01
N THR A 186 -11.01 9.90 -13.13
CA THR A 186 -10.99 10.90 -14.21
C THR A 186 -12.18 11.85 -14.11
N VAL A 187 -13.06 11.62 -13.16
CA VAL A 187 -14.27 12.41 -12.93
C VAL A 187 -14.13 13.17 -11.63
N TYR A 188 -14.20 14.48 -11.76
CA TYR A 188 -14.27 15.41 -10.62
C TYR A 188 -15.56 16.22 -10.72
N PHE A 189 -15.84 17.03 -9.72
CA PHE A 189 -16.77 18.15 -9.87
C PHE A 189 -16.02 19.48 -9.67
N GLY A 190 -16.35 20.48 -10.45
CA GLY A 190 -15.81 21.84 -10.30
C GLY A 190 -16.57 22.61 -9.23
N THR A 191 -17.89 22.68 -9.36
CA THR A 191 -18.78 23.36 -8.43
C THR A 191 -19.96 22.47 -8.04
N ARG A 192 -20.65 22.84 -6.94
CA ARG A 192 -21.86 22.20 -6.43
C ARG A 192 -22.94 23.25 -6.18
N SER A 193 -24.16 22.92 -6.54
CA SER A 193 -25.37 23.69 -6.18
C SER A 193 -26.46 22.76 -5.65
N GLY A 194 -26.78 22.88 -4.37
CA GLY A 194 -27.66 21.93 -3.71
C GLY A 194 -27.13 20.48 -3.79
N ASN A 195 -27.92 19.60 -4.34
CA ASN A 195 -27.54 18.21 -4.60
C ASN A 195 -26.96 17.96 -5.99
N THR A 196 -26.76 19.01 -6.79
CA THR A 196 -26.21 18.90 -8.15
C THR A 196 -24.72 19.20 -8.18
N LEU A 197 -23.93 18.30 -8.74
CA LEU A 197 -22.51 18.45 -9.00
C LEU A 197 -22.32 18.76 -10.50
N TYR A 198 -21.52 19.78 -10.80
CA TYR A 198 -21.11 20.11 -12.16
C TYR A 198 -19.81 19.39 -12.48
N LEU A 199 -19.84 18.54 -13.50
CA LEU A 199 -18.75 17.63 -13.80
C LEU A 199 -17.50 18.37 -14.32
N SER A 200 -16.33 17.84 -13.97
CA SER A 200 -15.02 18.44 -14.21
C SER A 200 -13.97 17.38 -14.53
N THR A 201 -12.98 17.77 -15.32
CA THR A 201 -11.76 16.98 -15.58
C THR A 201 -10.61 17.33 -14.64
N ASP A 202 -10.68 18.47 -13.97
CA ASP A 202 -9.59 19.05 -13.17
C ASP A 202 -10.00 19.44 -11.72
N GLY A 203 -11.29 19.28 -11.38
CA GLY A 203 -11.83 19.67 -10.09
C GLY A 203 -11.97 21.19 -9.88
N VAL A 204 -11.77 22.00 -10.89
CA VAL A 204 -11.85 23.47 -10.84
C VAL A 204 -12.91 23.99 -11.80
N ASN A 205 -12.82 23.61 -13.06
CA ASN A 205 -13.69 24.05 -14.12
C ASN A 205 -14.83 23.04 -14.35
N ASN A 206 -16.01 23.53 -14.71
CA ASN A 206 -17.15 22.68 -15.07
C ASN A 206 -17.05 22.28 -16.54
N ASN A 207 -16.08 21.45 -16.89
CA ASN A 207 -15.62 21.22 -18.27
C ASN A 207 -15.73 19.76 -18.73
N LEU A 208 -16.33 18.88 -17.93
CA LEU A 208 -16.53 17.48 -18.32
C LEU A 208 -17.94 17.26 -18.83
N THR A 209 -18.04 16.64 -20.01
CA THR A 209 -19.27 16.06 -20.55
C THR A 209 -19.16 14.54 -20.37
N TRP A 210 -20.17 13.95 -19.75
CA TRP A 210 -20.20 12.51 -19.50
C TRP A 210 -20.24 11.72 -20.80
N SER A 211 -19.35 10.75 -20.94
CA SER A 211 -19.21 9.91 -22.14
C SER A 211 -19.00 8.41 -21.82
N TYR A 212 -19.28 8.02 -20.59
CA TYR A 212 -18.95 6.67 -20.09
C TYR A 212 -20.15 5.70 -20.05
N GLY A 213 -21.18 5.98 -20.82
CA GLY A 213 -22.42 5.21 -20.85
C GLY A 213 -23.41 5.64 -19.77
N THR A 214 -24.49 4.89 -19.62
CA THR A 214 -25.55 5.20 -18.64
C THR A 214 -25.22 4.61 -17.29
N LEU A 215 -25.33 5.42 -16.24
CA LEU A 215 -25.39 4.97 -14.85
C LEU A 215 -26.82 5.18 -14.34
N PRO A 216 -27.48 4.15 -13.82
CA PRO A 216 -28.86 4.28 -13.35
C PRO A 216 -28.98 5.12 -12.07
N ALA A 217 -30.15 5.67 -11.82
CA ALA A 217 -30.50 6.20 -10.51
C ALA A 217 -30.29 5.12 -9.45
N GLY A 218 -29.89 5.53 -8.24
CA GLY A 218 -29.54 4.62 -7.16
C GLY A 218 -28.11 4.09 -7.23
N THR A 219 -27.32 4.38 -8.28
CA THR A 219 -25.90 4.04 -8.33
C THR A 219 -25.17 4.65 -7.13
N PRO A 220 -24.48 3.84 -6.31
CA PRO A 220 -23.67 4.34 -5.20
C PRO A 220 -22.56 5.27 -5.66
N VAL A 221 -22.39 6.38 -4.95
CA VAL A 221 -21.42 7.44 -5.26
C VAL A 221 -20.79 7.95 -3.98
N SER A 222 -19.50 8.23 -4.01
CA SER A 222 -18.84 8.96 -2.93
C SER A 222 -17.74 9.87 -3.47
N ASN A 223 -17.26 10.78 -2.64
CA ASN A 223 -16.00 11.46 -2.92
C ASN A 223 -14.81 10.71 -2.30
N GLY A 224 -13.62 11.00 -2.80
CA GLY A 224 -12.39 10.41 -2.28
C GLY A 224 -12.07 10.89 -0.86
N LEU A 225 -11.41 10.05 -0.11
CA LEU A 225 -10.87 10.42 1.19
C LEU A 225 -9.62 11.30 1.04
N ALA A 226 -9.55 12.36 1.82
CA ALA A 226 -8.27 13.02 2.06
C ALA A 226 -7.44 12.11 2.95
N GLY A 227 -6.30 11.74 2.50
CA GLY A 227 -5.42 10.91 3.29
C GLY A 227 -4.18 10.50 2.53
N GLY A 228 -3.29 9.85 3.23
CA GLY A 228 -2.07 9.34 2.64
C GLY A 228 -2.37 8.31 1.56
N THR A 229 -1.60 8.38 0.50
CA THR A 229 -1.57 7.37 -0.55
C THR A 229 -1.25 5.99 0.03
N TYR A 230 -0.51 5.96 1.13
CA TYR A 230 0.00 4.73 1.76
C TYR A 230 -0.47 4.59 3.21
N ASN A 231 -0.34 3.37 3.75
CA ASN A 231 -0.56 3.11 5.16
C ASN A 231 0.73 3.38 5.94
N TYR A 232 0.80 4.54 6.58
CA TYR A 232 1.94 4.94 7.42
C TYR A 232 1.85 4.30 8.80
N ALA A 233 1.91 2.97 8.82
CA ALA A 233 1.58 2.20 10.00
C ALA A 233 2.64 2.25 11.10
N MET A 234 3.92 2.45 10.76
CA MET A 234 5.02 2.49 11.74
C MET A 234 5.48 3.90 12.08
N THR A 235 5.78 4.71 11.06
CA THR A 235 6.21 6.11 11.26
C THR A 235 5.40 7.04 10.38
N GLY A 236 4.97 8.18 10.94
CA GLY A 236 4.19 9.20 10.24
C GLY A 236 4.85 10.57 10.39
N ASN A 237 5.83 10.91 9.55
CA ASN A 237 6.69 12.09 9.69
C ASN A 237 7.49 12.10 11.01
N THR A 238 7.92 10.92 11.42
CA THR A 238 8.64 10.73 12.68
C THR A 238 10.10 11.12 12.52
N GLU A 239 10.61 11.92 13.46
CA GLU A 239 12.03 12.21 13.55
C GLU A 239 12.78 10.99 14.07
N ILE A 240 13.81 10.58 13.33
CA ILE A 240 14.58 9.38 13.63
C ILE A 240 15.86 9.78 14.40
N PRO A 241 16.10 9.20 15.57
CA PRO A 241 17.29 9.54 16.36
C PRO A 241 18.58 8.96 15.75
N ASN A 242 19.73 9.44 16.23
CA ASN A 242 21.06 8.99 15.81
C ASN A 242 21.48 7.62 16.42
N VAL A 243 20.57 6.96 17.09
CA VAL A 243 20.73 5.62 17.65
C VAL A 243 19.74 4.68 17.00
N TRP A 244 20.11 3.41 16.81
CA TRP A 244 19.19 2.41 16.30
C TRP A 244 17.95 2.30 17.20
N THR A 245 16.80 2.58 16.62
CA THR A 245 15.51 2.58 17.30
C THR A 245 14.55 1.69 16.56
N LYS A 246 13.91 0.78 17.28
CA LYS A 246 12.88 -0.09 16.72
C LYS A 246 11.56 0.66 16.60
N TYR A 247 10.98 0.62 15.42
CA TYR A 247 9.61 1.01 15.15
C TYR A 247 8.80 -0.23 14.79
N TYR A 248 7.62 -0.34 15.35
CA TYR A 248 6.78 -1.52 15.11
C TYR A 248 5.31 -1.19 15.27
N THR A 249 4.47 -2.03 14.67
CA THR A 249 3.02 -2.00 14.81
C THR A 249 2.44 -3.36 14.51
N THR A 250 1.20 -3.58 14.93
CA THR A 250 0.39 -4.70 14.46
C THR A 250 -0.66 -4.20 13.48
N VAL A 251 -0.93 -5.00 12.44
CA VAL A 251 -1.89 -4.69 11.38
C VAL A 251 -2.92 -5.82 11.33
N THR A 252 -4.19 -5.48 11.40
CA THR A 252 -5.29 -6.46 11.33
C THR A 252 -6.59 -5.80 10.89
N GLY A 253 -7.46 -6.58 10.23
CA GLY A 253 -8.77 -6.11 9.79
C GLY A 253 -8.72 -5.20 8.57
N GLU A 254 -9.89 -4.76 8.12
CA GLU A 254 -10.06 -3.88 6.96
C GLU A 254 -10.81 -2.61 7.33
N SER A 255 -10.40 -1.49 6.73
CA SER A 255 -11.06 -0.20 6.89
C SER A 255 -10.81 0.72 5.69
N VAL A 256 -11.62 1.75 5.56
CA VAL A 256 -11.34 2.91 4.68
C VAL A 256 -10.35 3.89 5.31
N SER A 257 -9.99 3.73 6.58
CA SER A 257 -9.02 4.60 7.25
C SER A 257 -7.57 4.22 6.90
N SER A 258 -6.66 5.16 7.12
CA SER A 258 -5.22 4.88 7.12
C SER A 258 -4.78 4.39 8.51
N GLY A 259 -3.59 3.79 8.59
CA GLY A 259 -3.00 3.35 9.85
C GLY A 259 -2.77 1.86 9.92
N ASN A 260 -3.11 1.23 11.04
CA ASN A 260 -2.77 -0.15 11.36
C ASN A 260 -3.80 -1.18 10.87
N VAL A 261 -4.49 -0.86 9.79
CA VAL A 261 -5.50 -1.73 9.16
C VAL A 261 -5.23 -1.84 7.67
N PHE A 262 -5.62 -2.94 7.08
CA PHE A 262 -5.63 -3.06 5.63
C PHE A 262 -6.77 -2.24 5.03
N ARG A 263 -6.63 -1.86 3.77
CA ARG A 263 -7.73 -1.29 3.01
C ARG A 263 -8.65 -2.39 2.53
N TYR A 264 -9.93 -2.08 2.38
CA TYR A 264 -10.87 -3.04 1.83
C TYR A 264 -10.38 -3.58 0.48
N GLY A 265 -10.51 -4.90 0.29
CA GLY A 265 -10.09 -5.58 -0.93
C GLY A 265 -8.59 -5.88 -1.02
N THR A 266 -7.81 -5.60 0.02
CA THR A 266 -6.38 -5.94 0.03
C THR A 266 -6.17 -7.44 -0.06
N LYS A 267 -5.36 -7.85 -1.03
CA LYS A 267 -4.86 -9.22 -1.21
C LYS A 267 -3.35 -9.28 -1.08
N TYR A 268 -2.68 -8.18 -1.41
CA TYR A 268 -1.22 -8.07 -1.33
C TYR A 268 -0.82 -6.75 -0.72
N ILE A 269 0.35 -6.75 -0.11
CA ILE A 269 1.03 -5.53 0.31
C ILE A 269 2.44 -5.46 -0.23
N THR A 270 3.01 -4.26 -0.27
CA THR A 270 4.45 -4.05 -0.40
C THR A 270 4.95 -3.17 0.74
N TRP A 271 6.20 -3.34 1.13
CA TRP A 271 6.87 -2.39 2.01
C TRP A 271 6.88 -0.98 1.40
N MET A 272 6.78 0.01 2.26
CA MET A 272 6.85 1.41 1.86
C MET A 272 7.66 2.23 2.85
N ILE A 273 8.54 3.09 2.33
CA ILE A 273 9.20 4.15 3.08
C ILE A 273 9.25 5.44 2.26
N LEU A 274 8.91 6.56 2.90
CA LEU A 274 9.25 7.90 2.44
C LEU A 274 10.35 8.42 3.37
N ALA A 275 11.57 8.26 2.91
CA ALA A 275 12.75 8.67 3.65
C ALA A 275 13.00 10.16 3.43
N ASN A 276 13.27 10.90 4.50
CA ASN A 276 13.63 12.32 4.46
C ASN A 276 12.65 13.21 3.68
N TYR A 277 11.37 12.83 3.63
CA TYR A 277 10.37 13.57 2.87
C TYR A 277 10.28 15.03 3.34
N GLY A 278 10.50 15.96 2.41
CA GLY A 278 10.55 17.38 2.71
C GLY A 278 11.78 17.84 3.51
N GLN A 279 12.78 16.97 3.70
CA GLN A 279 14.03 17.27 4.41
C GLN A 279 15.16 17.68 3.47
N SER A 280 16.29 18.06 4.05
CA SER A 280 17.52 18.39 3.32
C SER A 280 18.01 17.24 2.43
N SER A 281 18.59 17.58 1.29
CA SER A 281 19.24 16.60 0.40
C SER A 281 20.42 15.86 1.03
N THR A 282 20.89 16.31 2.19
CA THR A 282 22.01 15.72 2.93
C THR A 282 21.58 14.86 4.12
N SER A 283 20.28 14.83 4.45
CA SER A 283 19.77 13.97 5.52
C SER A 283 19.92 12.49 5.11
N ILE A 284 20.45 11.68 6.03
CA ILE A 284 20.69 10.26 5.80
C ILE A 284 19.96 9.45 6.85
N VAL A 285 19.19 8.47 6.41
CA VAL A 285 18.58 7.45 7.27
C VAL A 285 19.08 6.07 6.88
N TYR A 286 19.47 5.30 7.90
CA TYR A 286 19.68 3.86 7.81
C TYR A 286 18.45 3.13 8.32
N TYR A 287 18.13 2.00 7.71
CA TYR A 287 17.08 1.11 8.19
C TYR A 287 17.48 -0.35 7.93
N ASP A 288 17.05 -1.22 8.83
CA ASP A 288 17.49 -2.58 8.90
C ASP A 288 16.44 -3.46 9.56
N ASN A 289 16.60 -4.77 9.42
CA ASN A 289 15.75 -5.78 10.01
C ASN A 289 14.25 -5.46 9.82
N ILE A 290 13.88 -5.26 8.55
CA ILE A 290 12.49 -5.04 8.16
C ILE A 290 11.77 -6.37 8.24
N VAL A 291 10.76 -6.43 9.11
CA VAL A 291 9.96 -7.64 9.37
C VAL A 291 8.51 -7.39 9.00
N PHE A 292 7.93 -8.32 8.27
CA PHE A 292 6.50 -8.47 8.14
C PHE A 292 6.16 -9.93 8.39
N ALA A 293 5.47 -10.21 9.49
CA ALA A 293 5.25 -11.58 9.95
C ALA A 293 3.79 -11.82 10.33
N ASN A 294 3.23 -12.96 9.90
CA ASN A 294 1.89 -13.39 10.31
C ASN A 294 1.94 -13.94 11.73
N MET A 295 1.24 -13.28 12.65
CA MET A 295 1.18 -13.67 14.06
C MET A 295 0.05 -14.67 14.35
N THR A 296 -0.98 -14.70 13.52
CA THR A 296 -2.16 -15.56 13.73
C THR A 296 -1.88 -17.00 13.31
N ASN A 297 -1.16 -17.18 12.22
CA ASN A 297 -0.98 -18.52 11.64
C ASN A 297 0.49 -18.81 11.31
N ARG A 298 1.20 -19.38 12.27
CA ARG A 298 2.61 -19.74 12.12
C ARG A 298 2.87 -20.80 11.05
N SER A 299 1.94 -21.71 10.80
CA SER A 299 2.14 -22.84 9.88
C SER A 299 1.88 -22.50 8.41
N GLN A 300 1.03 -21.54 8.12
CA GLN A 300 0.74 -21.10 6.74
C GLN A 300 1.80 -20.17 6.16
N THR A 301 2.69 -19.67 6.97
CA THR A 301 3.72 -18.71 6.59
C THR A 301 4.63 -19.23 5.47
N TYR A 302 4.79 -20.54 5.37
CA TYR A 302 5.71 -21.17 4.41
C TYR A 302 5.16 -21.33 2.99
N ALA A 303 3.85 -21.47 2.87
CA ALA A 303 3.23 -21.66 1.55
C ALA A 303 3.27 -20.37 0.69
N TYR A 304 3.44 -19.22 1.34
CA TYR A 304 3.31 -17.91 0.70
C TYR A 304 4.63 -17.14 0.56
N THR A 305 5.76 -17.72 0.90
CA THR A 305 7.05 -17.04 0.88
C THR A 305 7.71 -16.99 -0.50
N LYS A 306 7.00 -17.30 -1.58
CA LYS A 306 7.53 -17.04 -2.91
C LYS A 306 7.34 -15.59 -3.26
N HIS A 307 8.42 -14.87 -3.24
CA HIS A 307 8.47 -13.46 -3.59
C HIS A 307 8.45 -13.31 -5.11
N MET A 308 7.55 -12.48 -5.59
CA MET A 308 7.47 -12.14 -6.99
C MET A 308 7.85 -10.69 -7.17
N SER A 309 8.83 -10.43 -8.00
CA SER A 309 9.13 -9.06 -8.41
C SER A 309 8.01 -8.56 -9.34
N ARG A 310 7.70 -7.28 -9.24
CA ARG A 310 6.69 -6.62 -10.08
C ARG A 310 6.89 -6.85 -11.59
N ALA A 311 8.15 -7.02 -12.02
CA ALA A 311 8.51 -7.28 -13.42
C ALA A 311 8.16 -8.71 -13.91
N LYS A 312 7.90 -9.64 -13.00
CA LYS A 312 7.59 -11.04 -13.34
C LYS A 312 6.09 -11.37 -13.38
N LEU A 313 5.23 -10.40 -13.11
CA LEU A 313 3.80 -10.66 -12.91
C LEU A 313 2.96 -10.81 -14.17
N GLY A 314 3.48 -10.47 -15.35
CA GLY A 314 2.69 -10.55 -16.58
C GLY A 314 2.45 -11.97 -17.11
N THR A 315 3.41 -12.89 -16.98
CA THR A 315 3.35 -14.21 -17.63
C THR A 315 3.87 -15.38 -16.80
N THR A 316 4.55 -15.13 -15.71
CA THR A 316 5.30 -16.13 -14.95
C THR A 316 4.63 -16.57 -13.65
N PHE A 317 3.52 -15.95 -13.25
CA PHE A 317 2.84 -16.25 -12.00
C PHE A 317 2.37 -17.70 -11.92
N ALA A 318 1.66 -18.17 -12.94
CA ALA A 318 1.14 -19.54 -13.01
C ALA A 318 2.26 -20.58 -13.14
N GLN A 319 3.32 -20.28 -13.90
CA GLN A 319 4.45 -21.20 -14.06
C GLN A 319 5.21 -21.43 -12.75
N ASN A 320 5.40 -20.38 -11.98
CA ASN A 320 6.16 -20.47 -10.73
C ASN A 320 5.45 -21.24 -9.62
N PHE A 321 4.11 -21.23 -9.59
CA PHE A 321 3.34 -22.06 -8.66
C PHE A 321 3.39 -23.54 -9.04
N ASN A 322 3.33 -23.86 -10.34
CA ASN A 322 3.43 -25.24 -10.81
C ASN A 322 4.80 -25.87 -10.54
N GLU A 323 5.89 -25.07 -10.64
CA GLU A 323 7.24 -25.54 -10.33
C GLU A 323 7.46 -25.86 -8.86
N LEU A 324 6.64 -25.30 -7.96
CA LEU A 324 6.70 -25.58 -6.53
C LEU A 324 5.85 -26.76 -6.08
N GLY A 325 5.09 -27.39 -6.99
CA GLY A 325 4.19 -28.49 -6.65
C GLY A 325 3.07 -28.08 -5.67
N ILE A 326 2.71 -26.81 -5.65
CA ILE A 326 1.59 -26.28 -4.88
C ILE A 326 0.41 -26.20 -5.84
N SER A 327 -0.47 -27.18 -5.77
CA SER A 327 -1.75 -27.21 -6.48
C SER A 327 -2.84 -26.56 -5.63
#